data_a32dfb0951de962b0e95f1fe6f923fe0
#
_entry.id   a32dfb0951de962b0e95f1fe6f923fe0
#
_cell.length_a   1.000
_cell.length_b   1.000
_cell.length_c   1.000
_cell.angle_alpha   90.00
_cell.angle_beta   90.00
_cell.angle_gamma   90.00
#
_symmetry.space_group_name_H-M   'P 1'
#
loop_
_entity.id
_entity.type
_entity.pdbx_description
1 polymer ?
#
loop_
_entity_poly.entity_id
_entity_poly.type
_entity_poly.pdbx_seq_one_letter_code
_entity_poly.pdbx_strand_id
1 'polypeptide(L)'
;MKKIIIAIYIFTFAFSYSQTNKKRFVSNSINSFKEGEWLQFRVHYGFFNASEIEIELEKKKLDSISVFHAKGYGRSTGLLRFFFKVEDYYESYFKESNGLPVWFIRDIYEGGYTKNLEMFFNHDLNTVKLNDKKNNRILKFDINSNAQDLISAFYYLRNFYNTDNLEIKEEININMFFDEENYLFKLRFLGYDFLNTKFGKVECMKFRPYVQSGRVFKEQESVTLWISNDKNKIPVKMKADLKIGSIECDLENFKNLNHPFNIITN
;
A
#
# COMPACT_ATOMS: atom_id res chain seq x y z
N MET A 1 21.89 -32.12 67.15
CA MET A 1 21.31 -32.31 65.82
C MET A 1 21.31 -30.97 65.12
N LYS A 2 22.30 -30.74 64.27
CA LYS A 2 22.42 -29.46 63.51
C LYS A 2 21.65 -29.60 62.20
N LYS A 3 20.61 -28.77 61.97
CA LYS A 3 19.88 -28.67 60.68
C LYS A 3 20.69 -27.77 59.73
N ILE A 4 21.17 -28.38 58.66
CA ILE A 4 21.82 -27.67 57.55
C ILE A 4 20.71 -27.16 56.65
N ILE A 5 20.59 -25.82 56.53
CA ILE A 5 19.70 -25.17 55.55
C ILE A 5 20.54 -24.91 54.29
N ILE A 6 20.25 -25.64 53.23
CA ILE A 6 20.84 -25.39 51.91
C ILE A 6 19.96 -24.33 51.21
N ALA A 7 20.51 -23.12 51.07
CA ALA A 7 19.90 -22.06 50.27
C ALA A 7 20.28 -22.33 48.80
N ILE A 8 19.29 -22.74 48.00
CA ILE A 8 19.43 -22.82 46.55
C ILE A 8 19.19 -21.42 45.97
N TYR A 9 20.28 -20.78 45.52
CA TYR A 9 20.19 -19.56 44.70
C TYR A 9 19.76 -19.95 43.30
N ILE A 10 18.49 -19.74 42.98
CA ILE A 10 18.00 -19.79 41.60
C ILE A 10 18.38 -18.48 40.91
N PHE A 11 19.44 -18.54 40.09
CA PHE A 11 19.84 -17.45 39.21
C PHE A 11 18.85 -17.41 38.02
N THR A 12 17.78 -16.62 38.15
CA THR A 12 16.92 -16.32 37.01
C THR A 12 17.64 -15.33 36.08
N PHE A 13 18.25 -15.87 35.05
CA PHE A 13 18.70 -15.07 33.91
C PHE A 13 17.44 -14.51 33.22
N ALA A 14 17.05 -13.30 33.58
CA ALA A 14 16.09 -12.51 32.79
C ALA A 14 16.80 -12.12 31.50
N PHE A 15 16.57 -12.88 30.43
CA PHE A 15 16.86 -12.40 29.08
C PHE A 15 15.93 -11.23 28.81
N SER A 16 16.42 -10.02 29.09
CA SER A 16 15.83 -8.81 28.58
C SER A 16 16.00 -8.83 27.06
N TYR A 17 14.99 -9.31 26.36
CA TYR A 17 14.85 -9.02 24.93
C TYR A 17 14.68 -7.51 24.81
N SER A 18 15.80 -6.81 24.61
CA SER A 18 15.78 -5.44 24.14
C SER A 18 15.20 -5.49 22.73
N GLN A 19 13.90 -5.24 22.61
CA GLN A 19 13.32 -4.86 21.34
C GLN A 19 13.97 -3.53 20.97
N THR A 20 15.06 -3.60 20.20
CA THR A 20 15.56 -2.45 19.49
C THR A 20 14.45 -2.05 18.53
N ASN A 21 13.71 -0.99 18.89
CA ASN A 21 12.80 -0.30 17.98
C ASN A 21 13.65 0.22 16.82
N LYS A 22 13.90 -0.62 15.83
CA LYS A 22 14.54 -0.21 14.57
C LYS A 22 13.64 0.83 13.96
N LYS A 23 14.13 2.08 13.92
CA LYS A 23 13.40 3.17 13.30
C LYS A 23 13.33 2.87 11.79
N ARG A 24 12.22 2.28 11.36
CA ARG A 24 12.02 1.82 9.97
C ARG A 24 11.70 2.97 8.99
N PHE A 25 11.23 4.10 9.49
CA PHE A 25 10.98 5.28 8.65
C PHE A 25 12.26 6.12 8.57
N VAL A 26 12.89 6.20 7.40
CA VAL A 26 14.30 6.63 7.30
C VAL A 26 14.64 7.56 6.15
N SER A 27 13.75 7.91 5.25
CA SER A 27 14.19 8.69 4.09
C SER A 27 13.75 10.15 4.16
N ASN A 28 14.72 11.05 3.92
CA ASN A 28 14.46 12.46 3.69
C ASN A 28 14.52 12.81 2.18
N SER A 29 14.74 11.81 1.31
CA SER A 29 14.81 11.99 -0.14
C SER A 29 14.07 10.89 -0.88
N ILE A 30 13.40 11.25 -1.97
CA ILE A 30 12.74 10.29 -2.85
C ILE A 30 13.80 9.55 -3.67
N ASN A 31 13.79 8.23 -3.57
CA ASN A 31 14.74 7.36 -4.28
C ASN A 31 14.08 6.14 -4.96
N SER A 32 12.92 5.69 -4.53
CA SER A 32 12.29 4.48 -5.08
C SER A 32 11.47 4.71 -6.34
N PHE A 33 11.20 5.96 -6.69
CA PHE A 33 10.43 6.36 -7.87
C PHE A 33 10.84 7.75 -8.35
N LYS A 34 10.44 8.09 -9.56
CA LYS A 34 10.68 9.42 -10.16
C LYS A 34 9.51 9.86 -11.03
N GLU A 35 9.53 11.11 -11.44
CA GLU A 35 8.61 11.65 -12.45
C GLU A 35 8.60 10.81 -13.73
N GLY A 36 7.41 10.61 -14.30
CA GLY A 36 7.18 9.82 -15.48
C GLY A 36 7.11 8.31 -15.22
N GLU A 37 7.16 7.85 -13.97
CA GLU A 37 6.89 6.45 -13.67
C GLU A 37 5.46 6.11 -14.09
N TRP A 38 5.31 5.00 -14.81
CA TRP A 38 4.02 4.46 -15.20
C TRP A 38 4.02 2.96 -14.95
N LEU A 39 2.98 2.48 -14.27
CA LEU A 39 2.76 1.07 -13.94
C LEU A 39 1.40 0.64 -14.47
N GLN A 40 1.33 -0.53 -15.10
CA GLN A 40 0.09 -1.14 -15.55
C GLN A 40 -0.06 -2.52 -14.94
N PHE A 41 -1.26 -2.80 -14.44
CA PHE A 41 -1.61 -4.07 -13.85
C PHE A 41 -2.81 -4.68 -14.56
N ARG A 42 -2.81 -6.01 -14.64
CA ARG A 42 -3.91 -6.82 -15.15
C ARG A 42 -4.56 -7.55 -14.01
N VAL A 43 -5.87 -7.36 -13.85
CA VAL A 43 -6.69 -8.10 -12.88
C VAL A 43 -7.42 -9.22 -13.59
N HIS A 44 -7.34 -10.43 -13.05
CA HIS A 44 -7.96 -11.58 -13.66
C HIS A 44 -8.49 -12.59 -12.61
N TYR A 45 -9.45 -13.40 -13.02
CA TYR A 45 -9.96 -14.56 -12.30
C TYR A 45 -9.71 -15.80 -13.15
N GLY A 46 -8.75 -16.62 -12.75
CA GLY A 46 -8.27 -17.74 -13.58
C GLY A 46 -7.81 -17.23 -14.95
N PHE A 47 -8.46 -17.69 -16.02
CA PHE A 47 -8.13 -17.29 -17.40
C PHE A 47 -8.85 -16.02 -17.86
N PHE A 48 -9.81 -15.51 -17.10
CA PHE A 48 -10.64 -14.38 -17.52
C PHE A 48 -10.03 -13.06 -17.07
N ASN A 49 -9.65 -12.23 -18.01
CA ASN A 49 -9.29 -10.85 -17.71
C ASN A 49 -10.53 -10.08 -17.27
N ALA A 50 -10.43 -9.47 -16.08
CA ALA A 50 -11.52 -8.75 -15.43
C ALA A 50 -11.36 -7.23 -15.57
N SER A 51 -10.17 -6.73 -15.29
CA SER A 51 -9.90 -5.29 -15.35
C SER A 51 -8.42 -4.99 -15.57
N GLU A 52 -8.16 -3.72 -15.90
CA GLU A 52 -6.83 -3.12 -15.99
C GLU A 52 -6.76 -1.96 -15.00
N ILE A 53 -5.57 -1.76 -14.43
CA ILE A 53 -5.26 -0.63 -13.55
C ILE A 53 -3.99 0.01 -14.07
N GLU A 54 -3.99 1.33 -14.17
CA GLU A 54 -2.82 2.13 -14.54
C GLU A 54 -2.54 3.15 -13.46
N ILE A 55 -1.26 3.39 -13.17
CA ILE A 55 -0.81 4.43 -12.25
C ILE A 55 0.28 5.22 -12.95
N GLU A 56 0.13 6.54 -13.00
CA GLU A 56 1.08 7.48 -13.58
C GLU A 56 1.51 8.50 -12.54
N LEU A 57 2.79 8.88 -12.56
CA LEU A 57 3.37 9.81 -11.60
C LEU A 57 3.99 11.02 -12.29
N GLU A 58 3.54 12.21 -11.94
CA GLU A 58 4.05 13.49 -12.42
C GLU A 58 4.56 14.34 -11.25
N LYS A 59 5.48 15.27 -11.52
CA LYS A 59 5.82 16.35 -10.57
C LYS A 59 4.99 17.59 -10.86
N LYS A 60 4.48 18.21 -9.80
CA LYS A 60 3.72 19.45 -9.89
C LYS A 60 4.10 20.42 -8.75
N LYS A 61 3.68 21.66 -8.91
CA LYS A 61 3.66 22.63 -7.83
C LYS A 61 2.21 22.98 -7.52
N LEU A 62 1.84 22.87 -6.24
CA LEU A 62 0.62 23.43 -5.69
C LEU A 62 1.02 24.66 -4.89
N ASP A 63 0.70 25.84 -5.42
CA ASP A 63 1.22 27.12 -4.93
C ASP A 63 2.76 27.10 -4.85
N SER A 64 3.33 27.10 -3.64
CA SER A 64 4.78 27.05 -3.39
C SER A 64 5.29 25.65 -3.03
N ILE A 65 4.43 24.64 -2.93
CA ILE A 65 4.78 23.30 -2.46
C ILE A 65 5.07 22.39 -3.66
N SER A 66 6.26 21.77 -3.68
CA SER A 66 6.58 20.70 -4.64
C SER A 66 5.90 19.42 -4.23
N VAL A 67 5.12 18.84 -5.14
CA VAL A 67 4.35 17.62 -4.93
C VAL A 67 4.57 16.64 -6.08
N PHE A 68 4.42 15.36 -5.78
CA PHE A 68 4.08 14.36 -6.78
C PHE A 68 2.57 14.31 -6.93
N HIS A 69 2.12 14.18 -8.17
CA HIS A 69 0.75 13.93 -8.55
C HIS A 69 0.68 12.53 -9.15
N ALA A 70 0.12 11.59 -8.40
CA ALA A 70 -0.13 10.24 -8.87
C ALA A 70 -1.58 10.10 -9.32
N LYS A 71 -1.77 9.56 -10.53
CA LYS A 71 -3.08 9.30 -11.13
C LYS A 71 -3.26 7.80 -11.27
N GLY A 72 -4.29 7.26 -10.65
CA GLY A 72 -4.72 5.87 -10.78
C GLY A 72 -5.99 5.79 -11.62
N TYR A 73 -6.01 4.92 -12.60
CA TYR A 73 -7.18 4.64 -13.41
C TYR A 73 -7.44 3.14 -13.44
N GLY A 74 -8.62 2.71 -13.00
CA GLY A 74 -9.09 1.33 -13.02
C GLY A 74 -10.30 1.17 -13.92
N ARG A 75 -10.29 0.15 -14.79
CA ARG A 75 -11.45 -0.14 -15.65
C ARG A 75 -11.69 -1.63 -15.80
N SER A 76 -12.95 -2.03 -15.81
CA SER A 76 -13.32 -3.37 -16.25
C SER A 76 -13.08 -3.54 -17.76
N THR A 77 -12.68 -4.76 -18.15
CA THR A 77 -12.36 -5.11 -19.54
C THR A 77 -13.14 -6.34 -19.99
N GLY A 78 -13.11 -6.61 -21.29
CA GLY A 78 -13.69 -7.80 -21.89
C GLY A 78 -15.15 -8.04 -21.52
N LEU A 79 -15.49 -9.30 -21.24
CA LEU A 79 -16.85 -9.71 -20.96
C LEU A 79 -17.40 -9.11 -19.66
N LEU A 80 -16.54 -8.93 -18.64
CA LEU A 80 -16.95 -8.34 -17.35
C LEU A 80 -17.51 -6.93 -17.55
N ARG A 81 -16.89 -6.11 -18.40
CA ARG A 81 -17.33 -4.73 -18.68
C ARG A 81 -18.77 -4.67 -19.18
N PHE A 82 -19.23 -5.69 -19.88
CA PHE A 82 -20.60 -5.77 -20.44
C PHE A 82 -21.65 -5.92 -19.33
N PHE A 83 -21.32 -6.67 -18.27
CA PHE A 83 -22.25 -6.96 -17.17
C PHE A 83 -22.02 -6.04 -15.96
N PHE A 84 -20.78 -5.62 -15.74
CA PHE A 84 -20.42 -4.78 -14.61
C PHE A 84 -19.34 -3.78 -15.02
N LYS A 85 -19.79 -2.62 -15.49
CA LYS A 85 -18.89 -1.54 -15.89
C LYS A 85 -18.23 -0.92 -14.67
N VAL A 86 -16.90 -0.89 -14.64
CA VAL A 86 -16.08 -0.16 -13.67
C VAL A 86 -15.29 0.90 -14.42
N GLU A 87 -15.28 2.12 -13.91
CA GLU A 87 -14.42 3.23 -14.33
C GLU A 87 -14.10 4.06 -13.09
N ASP A 88 -12.91 3.87 -12.57
CA ASP A 88 -12.47 4.45 -11.29
C ASP A 88 -11.25 5.32 -11.50
N TYR A 89 -11.34 6.57 -11.05
CA TYR A 89 -10.26 7.55 -11.07
C TYR A 89 -9.89 7.90 -9.63
N TYR A 90 -8.60 7.76 -9.34
CA TYR A 90 -8.01 8.15 -8.08
C TYR A 90 -6.83 9.06 -8.34
N GLU A 91 -6.77 10.20 -7.66
CA GLU A 91 -5.61 11.09 -7.77
C GLU A 91 -5.12 11.44 -6.37
N SER A 92 -3.81 11.46 -6.18
CA SER A 92 -3.19 11.91 -4.95
C SER A 92 -2.07 12.90 -5.25
N TYR A 93 -2.12 14.02 -4.56
CA TYR A 93 -1.06 15.01 -4.54
C TYR A 93 -0.37 14.91 -3.19
N PHE A 94 0.88 14.44 -3.16
CA PHE A 94 1.65 14.27 -1.94
C PHE A 94 2.98 15.00 -2.00
N LYS A 95 3.42 15.52 -0.84
CA LYS A 95 4.63 16.34 -0.75
C LYS A 95 5.87 15.54 -1.14
N GLU A 96 6.73 16.11 -1.99
CA GLU A 96 8.02 15.53 -2.34
C GLU A 96 8.93 15.38 -1.11
N SER A 97 8.83 16.28 -0.14
CA SER A 97 9.70 16.31 1.05
C SER A 97 9.47 15.16 2.03
N ASN A 98 8.23 14.68 2.19
CA ASN A 98 7.90 13.72 3.25
C ASN A 98 6.83 12.68 2.85
N GLY A 99 6.33 12.70 1.61
CA GLY A 99 5.33 11.76 1.12
C GLY A 99 3.92 11.91 1.71
N LEU A 100 3.66 12.98 2.47
CA LEU A 100 2.34 13.19 3.07
C LEU A 100 1.37 13.80 2.05
N PRO A 101 0.13 13.28 1.94
CA PRO A 101 -0.86 13.80 1.01
C PRO A 101 -1.31 15.21 1.40
N VAL A 102 -1.58 16.02 0.39
CA VAL A 102 -2.20 17.34 0.55
C VAL A 102 -3.60 17.40 -0.06
N TRP A 103 -3.81 16.64 -1.14
CA TRP A 103 -5.07 16.60 -1.85
C TRP A 103 -5.26 15.21 -2.46
N PHE A 104 -6.44 14.62 -2.26
CA PHE A 104 -6.84 13.34 -2.82
C PHE A 104 -8.20 13.46 -3.47
N ILE A 105 -8.34 12.83 -4.64
CA ILE A 105 -9.57 12.79 -5.43
C ILE A 105 -9.97 11.33 -5.62
N ARG A 106 -11.24 11.05 -5.46
CA ARG A 106 -11.86 9.76 -5.76
C ARG A 106 -13.12 9.99 -6.58
N ASP A 107 -13.07 9.62 -7.86
CA ASP A 107 -14.20 9.66 -8.76
C ASP A 107 -14.42 8.27 -9.36
N ILE A 108 -15.46 7.57 -8.94
CA ILE A 108 -15.67 6.17 -9.27
C ILE A 108 -17.06 5.89 -9.83
N TYR A 109 -17.09 4.91 -10.73
CA TYR A 109 -18.29 4.30 -11.27
C TYR A 109 -18.17 2.78 -11.26
N GLU A 110 -18.92 2.09 -10.41
CA GLU A 110 -18.90 0.64 -10.21
C GLU A 110 -20.32 0.07 -10.37
N GLY A 111 -20.68 -0.38 -11.58
CA GLY A 111 -21.97 -1.01 -11.85
C GLY A 111 -23.19 -0.17 -11.49
N GLY A 112 -23.10 1.16 -11.64
CA GLY A 112 -24.15 2.13 -11.26
C GLY A 112 -23.93 2.80 -9.90
N TYR A 113 -23.08 2.25 -9.04
CA TYR A 113 -22.65 2.95 -7.84
C TYR A 113 -21.61 4.01 -8.20
N THR A 114 -21.75 5.22 -7.63
CA THR A 114 -20.81 6.32 -7.90
C THR A 114 -20.43 7.03 -6.61
N LYS A 115 -19.19 7.48 -6.54
CA LYS A 115 -18.70 8.47 -5.56
C LYS A 115 -17.91 9.54 -6.29
N ASN A 116 -17.96 10.79 -5.82
CA ASN A 116 -17.08 11.87 -6.26
C ASN A 116 -16.69 12.68 -5.03
N LEU A 117 -15.48 12.44 -4.55
CA LEU A 117 -14.95 12.99 -3.29
C LEU A 117 -13.63 13.71 -3.55
N GLU A 118 -13.44 14.83 -2.86
CA GLU A 118 -12.14 15.50 -2.71
C GLU A 118 -11.79 15.62 -1.23
N MET A 119 -10.57 15.29 -0.89
CA MET A 119 -10.05 15.35 0.48
C MET A 119 -8.83 16.26 0.54
N PHE A 120 -8.88 17.29 1.37
CA PHE A 120 -7.79 18.24 1.60
C PHE A 120 -7.20 17.99 2.99
N PHE A 121 -5.96 17.51 3.02
CA PHE A 121 -5.27 17.14 4.25
C PHE A 121 -4.52 18.33 4.85
N ASN A 122 -4.68 18.53 6.15
CA ASN A 122 -3.87 19.46 6.94
C ASN A 122 -3.18 18.68 8.06
N HIS A 123 -1.91 18.34 7.84
CA HIS A 123 -1.13 17.54 8.79
C HIS A 123 -0.67 18.34 10.02
N ASP A 124 -0.60 19.65 9.92
CA ASP A 124 -0.22 20.51 11.07
C ASP A 124 -1.36 20.54 12.11
N LEU A 125 -2.59 20.51 11.64
CA LEU A 125 -3.79 20.47 12.48
C LEU A 125 -4.34 19.06 12.68
N ASN A 126 -3.77 18.05 12.02
CA ASN A 126 -4.29 16.68 11.97
C ASN A 126 -5.78 16.64 11.59
N THR A 127 -6.15 17.34 10.52
CA THR A 127 -7.52 17.36 10.01
C THR A 127 -7.59 17.11 8.51
N VAL A 128 -8.74 16.61 8.04
CA VAL A 128 -9.08 16.53 6.63
C VAL A 128 -10.42 17.22 6.38
N LYS A 129 -10.48 18.05 5.34
CA LYS A 129 -11.72 18.59 4.78
C LYS A 129 -12.13 17.72 3.61
N LEU A 130 -13.30 17.12 3.69
CA LEU A 130 -13.89 16.28 2.66
C LEU A 130 -15.00 17.05 1.96
N ASN A 131 -14.91 17.14 0.65
CA ASN A 131 -15.94 17.68 -0.24
C ASN A 131 -16.57 16.51 -1.01
N ASP A 132 -17.78 16.12 -0.62
CA ASP A 132 -18.59 15.11 -1.30
C ASP A 132 -19.41 15.83 -2.39
N LYS A 133 -18.86 15.87 -3.60
CA LYS A 133 -19.49 16.57 -4.74
C LYS A 133 -20.80 15.95 -5.17
N LYS A 134 -20.92 14.62 -5.07
CA LYS A 134 -22.15 13.91 -5.43
C LYS A 134 -23.33 14.30 -4.54
N ASN A 135 -23.10 14.41 -3.23
CA ASN A 135 -24.15 14.70 -2.24
C ASN A 135 -24.15 16.17 -1.82
N ASN A 136 -23.30 17.01 -2.41
CA ASN A 136 -23.15 18.44 -2.10
C ASN A 136 -22.90 18.70 -0.61
N ARG A 137 -22.03 17.90 0.02
CA ARG A 137 -21.69 17.98 1.45
C ARG A 137 -20.22 18.38 1.64
N ILE A 138 -19.97 19.22 2.63
CA ILE A 138 -18.62 19.53 3.11
C ILE A 138 -18.52 19.06 4.55
N LEU A 139 -17.57 18.16 4.82
CA LEU A 139 -17.35 17.57 6.13
C LEU A 139 -15.90 17.84 6.58
N LYS A 140 -15.69 17.83 7.89
CA LYS A 140 -14.36 17.93 8.47
C LYS A 140 -14.18 16.79 9.48
N PHE A 141 -13.01 16.15 9.43
CA PHE A 141 -12.65 15.04 10.31
C PHE A 141 -11.29 15.31 10.95
N ASP A 142 -11.11 14.82 12.16
CA ASP A 142 -9.79 14.68 12.74
C ASP A 142 -9.12 13.41 12.19
N ILE A 143 -7.83 13.50 11.86
CA ILE A 143 -7.07 12.38 11.32
C ILE A 143 -5.90 12.03 12.23
N ASN A 144 -5.49 10.77 12.19
CA ASN A 144 -4.29 10.34 12.88
C ASN A 144 -3.05 11.03 12.27
N SER A 145 -2.01 11.21 13.09
CA SER A 145 -0.75 11.80 12.64
C SER A 145 -0.17 11.04 11.43
N ASN A 146 0.30 11.79 10.43
CA ASN A 146 0.84 11.26 9.18
C ASN A 146 -0.12 10.33 8.40
N ALA A 147 -1.43 10.56 8.52
CA ALA A 147 -2.42 9.78 7.79
C ALA A 147 -2.19 9.89 6.26
N GLN A 148 -2.26 8.75 5.60
CA GLN A 148 -2.13 8.61 4.15
C GLN A 148 -3.50 8.42 3.50
N ASP A 149 -3.63 8.83 2.24
CA ASP A 149 -4.69 8.33 1.36
C ASP A 149 -4.28 7.00 0.71
N LEU A 150 -5.16 6.43 -0.11
CA LEU A 150 -4.94 5.13 -0.75
C LEU A 150 -3.72 5.12 -1.68
N ILE A 151 -3.51 6.19 -2.46
CA ILE A 151 -2.42 6.28 -3.44
C ILE A 151 -1.12 6.72 -2.77
N SER A 152 -1.18 7.73 -1.90
CA SER A 152 0.01 8.20 -1.19
C SER A 152 0.60 7.12 -0.29
N ALA A 153 -0.22 6.26 0.33
CA ALA A 153 0.23 5.11 1.12
C ALA A 153 1.14 4.17 0.32
N PHE A 154 0.78 3.90 -0.95
CA PHE A 154 1.58 3.08 -1.85
C PHE A 154 2.98 3.67 -2.08
N TYR A 155 3.07 4.96 -2.41
CA TYR A 155 4.36 5.63 -2.63
C TYR A 155 5.13 5.84 -1.33
N TYR A 156 4.43 6.10 -0.22
CA TYR A 156 5.03 6.27 1.10
C TYR A 156 5.77 5.00 1.56
N LEU A 157 5.13 3.85 1.45
CA LEU A 157 5.74 2.55 1.80
C LEU A 157 6.96 2.23 0.94
N ARG A 158 6.92 2.51 -0.34
CA ARG A 158 8.03 2.25 -1.27
C ARG A 158 9.28 3.04 -0.89
N ASN A 159 9.13 4.29 -0.46
CA ASN A 159 10.26 5.20 -0.27
C ASN A 159 10.67 5.40 1.18
N PHE A 160 9.71 5.59 2.08
CA PHE A 160 9.98 6.02 3.44
C PHE A 160 10.09 4.87 4.43
N TYR A 161 9.81 3.64 4.01
CA TYR A 161 9.97 2.47 4.83
C TYR A 161 11.23 1.68 4.45
N ASN A 162 12.11 1.48 5.44
CA ASN A 162 13.30 0.64 5.25
C ASN A 162 12.91 -0.84 5.34
N THR A 163 13.13 -1.57 4.24
CA THR A 163 12.86 -3.00 4.14
C THR A 163 14.10 -3.87 4.35
N ASP A 164 15.25 -3.28 4.69
CA ASP A 164 16.46 -4.04 4.95
C ASP A 164 16.30 -4.93 6.18
N ASN A 165 16.68 -6.20 6.06
CA ASN A 165 16.66 -7.18 7.15
C ASN A 165 15.29 -7.25 7.87
N LEU A 166 14.19 -7.34 7.10
CA LEU A 166 12.88 -7.63 7.66
C LEU A 166 12.85 -9.01 8.31
N GLU A 167 12.26 -9.08 9.48
CA GLU A 167 12.05 -10.34 10.19
C GLU A 167 10.68 -10.94 9.85
N ILE A 168 10.60 -12.26 9.67
CA ILE A 168 9.32 -12.94 9.41
C ILE A 168 8.34 -12.61 10.54
N LYS A 169 7.11 -12.25 10.16
CA LYS A 169 6.02 -11.73 11.02
C LYS A 169 6.20 -10.28 11.48
N GLU A 170 7.24 -9.59 11.08
CA GLU A 170 7.33 -8.14 11.33
C GLU A 170 6.16 -7.41 10.68
N GLU A 171 5.59 -6.44 11.40
CA GLU A 171 4.43 -5.67 10.96
C GLU A 171 4.83 -4.23 10.63
N ILE A 172 4.42 -3.79 9.43
CA ILE A 172 4.47 -2.40 8.99
C ILE A 172 3.11 -1.79 9.24
N ASN A 173 3.08 -0.67 9.95
CA ASN A 173 1.84 0.02 10.29
C ASN A 173 1.85 1.43 9.71
N ILE A 174 0.79 1.82 9.00
CA ILE A 174 0.54 3.18 8.53
C ILE A 174 -0.85 3.64 8.90
N ASN A 175 -0.94 4.89 9.37
CA ASN A 175 -2.23 5.54 9.53
C ASN A 175 -2.78 5.89 8.16
N MET A 176 -4.03 5.59 7.91
CA MET A 176 -4.75 5.96 6.69
C MET A 176 -6.06 6.64 7.03
N PHE A 177 -6.51 7.51 6.13
CA PHE A 177 -7.86 8.06 6.14
C PHE A 177 -8.54 7.71 4.81
N PHE A 178 -9.62 6.96 4.88
CA PHE A 178 -10.36 6.50 3.73
C PHE A 178 -11.85 6.27 4.08
N ASP A 179 -12.77 6.57 3.16
CA ASP A 179 -14.22 6.43 3.37
C ASP A 179 -14.73 7.06 4.69
N GLU A 180 -14.26 8.29 4.99
CA GLU A 180 -14.65 9.07 6.17
C GLU A 180 -14.16 8.52 7.52
N GLU A 181 -13.22 7.55 7.50
CA GLU A 181 -12.73 6.87 8.69
C GLU A 181 -11.20 6.84 8.77
N ASN A 182 -10.68 6.93 10.00
CA ASN A 182 -9.30 6.62 10.31
C ASN A 182 -9.15 5.12 10.51
N TYR A 183 -8.12 4.52 9.93
CA TYR A 183 -7.76 3.15 10.23
C TYR A 183 -6.26 2.91 10.16
N LEU A 184 -5.80 1.90 10.91
CA LEU A 184 -4.43 1.47 10.91
C LEU A 184 -4.26 0.36 9.88
N PHE A 185 -3.64 0.69 8.73
CA PHE A 185 -3.29 -0.30 7.73
C PHE A 185 -2.03 -1.05 8.16
N LYS A 186 -2.09 -2.38 8.12
CA LYS A 186 -1.01 -3.26 8.55
C LYS A 186 -0.58 -4.16 7.41
N LEU A 187 0.74 -4.29 7.24
CA LEU A 187 1.36 -5.29 6.37
C LEU A 187 2.24 -6.19 7.21
N ARG A 188 1.99 -7.50 7.21
CA ARG A 188 2.86 -8.48 7.85
C ARG A 188 3.81 -9.09 6.84
N PHE A 189 5.10 -9.03 7.11
CA PHE A 189 6.11 -9.69 6.28
C PHE A 189 6.07 -11.21 6.47
N LEU A 190 6.01 -11.96 5.35
CA LEU A 190 5.93 -13.42 5.32
C LEU A 190 7.25 -14.07 4.87
N GLY A 191 8.24 -13.29 4.46
CA GLY A 191 9.50 -13.79 3.91
C GLY A 191 9.68 -13.37 2.45
N TYR A 192 10.69 -13.96 1.82
CA TYR A 192 11.00 -13.75 0.41
C TYR A 192 10.43 -14.89 -0.43
N ASP A 193 10.12 -14.60 -1.69
CA ASP A 193 9.57 -15.56 -2.64
C ASP A 193 10.07 -15.25 -4.05
N PHE A 194 10.00 -16.21 -4.97
CA PHE A 194 10.39 -16.02 -6.35
C PHE A 194 9.17 -16.20 -7.25
N LEU A 195 8.85 -15.18 -8.02
CA LEU A 195 7.75 -15.24 -8.97
C LEU A 195 8.27 -15.39 -10.41
N ASN A 196 7.70 -16.32 -11.16
CA ASN A 196 7.86 -16.35 -12.61
C ASN A 196 6.87 -15.36 -13.23
N THR A 197 7.39 -14.30 -13.80
CA THR A 197 6.60 -13.25 -14.45
C THR A 197 6.81 -13.27 -15.96
N LYS A 198 6.04 -12.50 -16.71
CA LYS A 198 6.29 -12.30 -18.14
C LYS A 198 7.64 -11.62 -18.45
N PHE A 199 8.25 -10.95 -17.46
CA PHE A 199 9.56 -10.31 -17.59
C PHE A 199 10.71 -11.26 -17.28
N GLY A 200 10.45 -12.41 -16.65
CA GLY A 200 11.41 -13.35 -16.12
C GLY A 200 11.16 -13.65 -14.64
N LYS A 201 12.14 -14.30 -14.00
CA LYS A 201 12.05 -14.65 -12.57
C LYS A 201 12.44 -13.43 -11.72
N VAL A 202 11.57 -13.05 -10.80
CA VAL A 202 11.74 -11.88 -9.92
C VAL A 202 11.72 -12.32 -8.47
N GLU A 203 12.72 -11.89 -7.69
CA GLU A 203 12.71 -12.02 -6.24
C GLU A 203 11.78 -10.97 -5.64
N CYS A 204 10.90 -11.39 -4.74
CA CYS A 204 9.90 -10.54 -4.11
C CYS A 204 9.91 -10.67 -2.60
N MET A 205 9.65 -9.57 -1.94
CA MET A 205 9.18 -9.53 -0.56
C MET A 205 7.70 -9.88 -0.54
N LYS A 206 7.30 -10.87 0.26
CA LYS A 206 5.92 -11.33 0.39
C LYS A 206 5.29 -10.75 1.65
N PHE A 207 4.14 -10.13 1.49
CA PHE A 207 3.40 -9.50 2.58
C PHE A 207 1.96 -9.98 2.65
N ARG A 208 1.38 -9.86 3.84
CA ARG A 208 -0.04 -10.03 4.09
C ARG A 208 -0.63 -8.74 4.60
N PRO A 209 -1.42 -8.02 3.79
CA PRO A 209 -2.18 -6.89 4.28
C PRO A 209 -3.32 -7.37 5.19
N TYR A 210 -3.50 -6.71 6.33
CA TYR A 210 -4.67 -6.88 7.17
C TYR A 210 -5.73 -5.88 6.70
N VAL A 211 -6.74 -6.38 6.06
CA VAL A 211 -7.90 -5.61 5.65
C VAL A 211 -8.96 -5.70 6.73
N GLN A 212 -9.63 -4.58 7.03
CA GLN A 212 -10.76 -4.63 7.97
C GLN A 212 -11.81 -5.62 7.44
N SER A 213 -12.14 -6.61 8.26
CA SER A 213 -13.20 -7.57 7.95
C SER A 213 -14.55 -6.83 7.88
N GLY A 214 -15.33 -7.08 6.83
CA GLY A 214 -16.73 -6.66 6.79
C GLY A 214 -17.24 -6.07 5.49
N ARG A 215 -16.42 -5.47 4.63
CA ARG A 215 -16.92 -4.86 3.38
C ARG A 215 -16.60 -5.65 2.10
N VAL A 216 -15.44 -6.28 1.99
CA VAL A 216 -15.03 -6.99 0.76
C VAL A 216 -14.50 -8.39 1.05
N PHE A 217 -13.78 -8.60 2.16
CA PHE A 217 -13.15 -9.88 2.49
C PHE A 217 -13.77 -10.48 3.76
N LYS A 218 -14.19 -11.75 3.68
CA LYS A 218 -14.75 -12.47 4.83
C LYS A 218 -13.70 -12.89 5.85
N GLU A 219 -12.44 -12.98 5.44
CA GLU A 219 -11.31 -13.37 6.28
C GLU A 219 -10.23 -12.30 6.22
N GLN A 220 -9.68 -11.93 7.36
CA GLN A 220 -8.63 -10.92 7.48
C GLN A 220 -7.33 -11.30 6.77
N GLU A 221 -7.15 -12.57 6.40
CA GLU A 221 -5.90 -13.11 5.88
C GLU A 221 -5.98 -13.63 4.43
N SER A 222 -7.00 -13.25 3.66
CA SER A 222 -7.22 -13.75 2.31
C SER A 222 -6.35 -13.11 1.22
N VAL A 223 -5.67 -12.00 1.52
CA VAL A 223 -4.87 -11.26 0.54
C VAL A 223 -3.38 -11.48 0.76
N THR A 224 -2.67 -11.71 -0.33
CA THR A 224 -1.19 -11.79 -0.35
C THR A 224 -0.66 -10.81 -1.39
N LEU A 225 0.40 -10.08 -1.04
CA LEU A 225 1.06 -9.09 -1.87
C LEU A 225 2.53 -9.46 -2.04
N TRP A 226 3.03 -9.42 -3.27
CA TRP A 226 4.44 -9.58 -3.62
C TRP A 226 4.97 -8.27 -4.19
N ILE A 227 6.01 -7.75 -3.57
CA ILE A 227 6.68 -6.50 -3.93
C ILE A 227 8.10 -6.84 -4.36
N SER A 228 8.60 -6.27 -5.45
CA SER A 228 9.95 -6.51 -5.93
C SER A 228 10.99 -6.23 -4.83
N ASN A 229 11.94 -7.17 -4.65
CA ASN A 229 13.06 -7.02 -3.72
C ASN A 229 14.20 -6.24 -4.38
N ASP A 230 13.89 -5.02 -4.79
CA ASP A 230 14.82 -4.06 -5.40
C ASP A 230 14.56 -2.64 -4.88
N LYS A 231 15.32 -1.67 -5.39
CA LYS A 231 15.18 -0.27 -4.95
C LYS A 231 13.88 0.39 -5.41
N ASN A 232 13.20 -0.14 -6.43
CA ASN A 232 11.91 0.38 -6.90
C ASN A 232 10.76 -0.03 -5.99
N LYS A 233 10.81 -1.23 -5.38
CA LYS A 233 9.79 -1.79 -4.50
C LYS A 233 8.37 -1.70 -5.10
N ILE A 234 8.22 -2.12 -6.36
CA ILE A 234 6.92 -2.11 -7.04
C ILE A 234 6.14 -3.39 -6.75
N PRO A 235 4.79 -3.35 -6.66
CA PRO A 235 3.99 -4.55 -6.64
C PRO A 235 4.20 -5.36 -7.91
N VAL A 236 4.51 -6.64 -7.76
CA VAL A 236 4.64 -7.58 -8.86
C VAL A 236 3.36 -8.39 -9.00
N LYS A 237 2.77 -8.74 -7.86
CA LYS A 237 1.53 -9.51 -7.82
C LYS A 237 0.76 -9.22 -6.53
N MET A 238 -0.56 -9.22 -6.65
CA MET A 238 -1.50 -9.32 -5.53
C MET A 238 -2.46 -10.48 -5.82
N LYS A 239 -2.74 -11.28 -4.80
CA LYS A 239 -3.69 -12.40 -4.88
C LYS A 239 -4.67 -12.32 -3.73
N ALA A 240 -5.95 -12.37 -4.05
CA ALA A 240 -7.03 -12.46 -3.07
C ALA A 240 -7.72 -13.82 -3.21
N ASP A 241 -7.58 -14.68 -2.20
CA ASP A 241 -8.22 -15.99 -2.18
C ASP A 241 -9.72 -15.84 -1.90
N LEU A 242 -10.54 -16.49 -2.70
CA LEU A 242 -11.99 -16.52 -2.59
C LEU A 242 -12.43 -17.91 -2.12
N LYS A 243 -13.72 -18.09 -1.84
CA LYS A 243 -14.26 -19.42 -1.54
C LYS A 243 -14.03 -20.43 -2.68
N ILE A 244 -14.02 -19.95 -3.91
CA ILE A 244 -13.71 -20.73 -5.12
C ILE A 244 -12.75 -19.88 -5.95
N GLY A 245 -11.51 -20.38 -6.18
CA GLY A 245 -10.50 -19.70 -6.96
C GLY A 245 -9.89 -18.48 -6.26
N SER A 246 -9.29 -17.60 -7.05
CA SER A 246 -8.66 -16.35 -6.60
C SER A 246 -8.83 -15.24 -7.63
N ILE A 247 -8.89 -14.00 -7.16
CA ILE A 247 -8.65 -12.82 -7.99
C ILE A 247 -7.16 -12.49 -7.88
N GLU A 248 -6.51 -12.30 -9.00
CA GLU A 248 -5.10 -11.96 -9.08
C GLU A 248 -4.91 -10.65 -9.85
N CYS A 249 -3.93 -9.86 -9.41
CA CYS A 249 -3.53 -8.62 -10.03
C CYS A 249 -2.03 -8.71 -10.28
N ASP A 250 -1.64 -8.82 -11.54
CA ASP A 250 -0.24 -8.99 -11.96
C ASP A 250 0.29 -7.69 -12.59
N LEU A 251 1.56 -7.37 -12.32
CA LEU A 251 2.27 -6.32 -13.04
C LEU A 251 2.34 -6.70 -14.53
N GLU A 252 1.71 -5.90 -15.37
CA GLU A 252 1.62 -6.15 -16.81
C GLU A 252 2.64 -5.36 -17.62
N ASN A 253 2.86 -4.09 -17.26
CA ASN A 253 3.87 -3.24 -17.90
C ASN A 253 4.37 -2.19 -16.93
N PHE A 254 5.52 -1.62 -17.24
CA PHE A 254 6.07 -0.47 -16.52
C PHE A 254 6.93 0.39 -17.46
N LYS A 255 7.06 1.68 -17.10
CA LYS A 255 7.95 2.64 -17.77
C LYS A 255 8.62 3.53 -16.74
N ASN A 256 9.81 4.01 -17.09
CA ASN A 256 10.53 5.06 -16.34
C ASN A 256 10.76 4.75 -14.85
N LEU A 257 11.00 3.49 -14.50
CA LEU A 257 11.43 3.16 -13.13
C LEU A 257 12.70 3.94 -12.78
N ASN A 258 12.87 4.27 -11.50
CA ASN A 258 14.04 5.01 -11.05
C ASN A 258 15.31 4.15 -11.02
N HIS A 259 15.17 2.84 -10.88
CA HIS A 259 16.25 1.86 -10.87
C HIS A 259 15.95 0.72 -11.85
N PRO A 260 16.96 -0.07 -12.25
CA PRO A 260 16.73 -1.30 -13.00
C PRO A 260 15.76 -2.22 -12.25
N PHE A 261 14.85 -2.84 -12.99
CA PHE A 261 13.99 -3.89 -12.45
C PHE A 261 14.79 -5.20 -12.39
N ASN A 262 14.94 -5.75 -11.19
CA ASN A 262 15.83 -6.90 -10.98
C ASN A 262 15.16 -8.20 -11.46
N ILE A 263 15.60 -8.66 -12.64
CA ILE A 263 15.22 -9.95 -13.20
C ILE A 263 16.40 -10.90 -13.01
N ILE A 264 16.14 -12.08 -12.47
CA ILE A 264 17.15 -13.13 -12.33
C ILE A 264 17.30 -13.81 -13.70
N THR A 265 18.43 -13.59 -14.34
CA THR A 265 18.83 -14.35 -15.54
C THR A 265 19.52 -15.64 -15.08
N ASN A 266 19.04 -16.78 -15.58
CA ASN A 266 19.70 -18.08 -15.35
C ASN A 266 21.06 -18.11 -16.00
#